data_ae493ade209f95bd264eeb9e7d9da3f7
#
_entry.id   ae493ade209f95bd264eeb9e7d9da3f7
#
_cell.length_a   1.000
_cell.length_b   1.000
_cell.length_c   1.000
_cell.angle_alpha   90.00
_cell.angle_beta   90.00
_cell.angle_gamma   90.00
#
_symmetry.space_group_name_H-M   'P 1'
#
loop_
_entity.id
_entity.type
_entity.pdbx_description
1 polymer ?
#
loop_
_entity_poly.entity_id
_entity_poly.type
_entity_poly.pdbx_seq_one_letter_code
_entity_poly.pdbx_strand_id
1 'polypeptide(L)'
;GLGDVYKRQLFAYWIPKTLKNIDICTIPEDHNPGVSNAFMYGGFLCGILSLICELAKGFIPVYLGQKYLDINSMLFVPVLVAPVFGHAFPFLQKEKGGKAITASFGVLLGLFPELHPAVYLAFFFIFFSVVVIINPHSLRSILTFGFFAFNVLLTIKTASIQIGCFIIAVIVIYSCLLYTSD
;
A
#
# COMPACT_ATOMS: atom_id res chain seq x y z
N GLY A 1 -16.43 -2.10 -20.44
CA GLY A 1 -17.56 -2.11 -19.52
C GLY A 1 -17.26 -1.35 -18.21
N LEU A 2 -18.23 -1.24 -17.30
CA LEU A 2 -18.06 -0.55 -16.01
C LEU A 2 -16.83 -1.07 -15.22
N GLY A 3 -16.49 -2.35 -15.30
CA GLY A 3 -15.30 -2.92 -14.65
C GLY A 3 -13.97 -2.30 -15.10
N ASP A 4 -13.85 -1.84 -16.34
CA ASP A 4 -12.62 -1.21 -16.85
C ASP A 4 -12.42 0.22 -16.32
N VAL A 5 -13.50 0.94 -16.02
CA VAL A 5 -13.43 2.31 -15.51
C VAL A 5 -12.84 2.34 -14.12
N TYR A 6 -13.09 1.33 -13.30
CA TYR A 6 -12.69 1.26 -11.90
C TYR A 6 -11.28 0.76 -11.69
N LYS A 7 -10.82 -0.19 -12.50
CA LYS A 7 -9.42 -0.64 -12.51
C LYS A 7 -8.47 0.53 -12.84
N ARG A 8 -8.99 1.61 -13.44
CA ARG A 8 -8.23 2.85 -13.70
C ARG A 8 -7.77 3.60 -12.44
N GLN A 9 -8.31 3.33 -11.27
CA GLN A 9 -7.81 3.90 -10.00
C GLN A 9 -6.54 3.21 -9.49
N LEU A 10 -6.18 2.04 -10.06
CA LEU A 10 -4.99 1.29 -9.74
C LEU A 10 -3.97 1.49 -10.87
N PHE A 11 -3.00 2.36 -10.64
CA PHE A 11 -1.96 2.67 -11.63
C PHE A 11 -1.20 1.42 -12.07
N ALA A 12 -0.96 0.50 -11.14
CA ALA A 12 -0.31 -0.77 -11.44
C ALA A 12 -1.10 -1.64 -12.45
N TYR A 13 -2.43 -1.51 -12.53
CA TYR A 13 -3.23 -2.11 -13.57
C TYR A 13 -3.24 -1.30 -14.86
N TRP A 14 -3.49 0.00 -14.72
CA TRP A 14 -3.75 0.88 -15.89
C TRP A 14 -2.51 1.07 -16.77
N ILE A 15 -1.32 1.22 -16.16
CA ILE A 15 -0.08 1.50 -16.89
C ILE A 15 0.31 0.34 -17.82
N PRO A 16 0.39 -0.93 -17.38
CA PRO A 16 0.65 -2.05 -18.29
C PRO A 16 -0.44 -2.23 -19.37
N LYS A 17 -1.70 -2.01 -18.98
CA LYS A 17 -2.83 -2.10 -19.91
C LYS A 17 -2.74 -1.08 -21.03
N THR A 18 -2.37 0.17 -20.70
CA THR A 18 -2.31 1.28 -21.67
C THR A 18 -1.06 1.22 -22.53
N LEU A 19 0.11 0.95 -21.93
CA LEU A 19 1.39 1.00 -22.64
C LEU A 19 1.68 -0.26 -23.45
N LYS A 20 1.20 -1.42 -23.01
CA LYS A 20 1.53 -2.72 -23.61
C LYS A 20 0.32 -3.60 -23.93
N ASN A 21 -0.89 -3.12 -23.66
CA ASN A 21 -2.14 -3.89 -23.77
C ASN A 21 -2.13 -5.21 -22.96
N ILE A 22 -1.42 -5.22 -21.82
CA ILE A 22 -1.28 -6.37 -20.91
C ILE A 22 -2.25 -6.20 -19.74
N ASP A 23 -3.13 -7.19 -19.55
CA ASP A 23 -4.02 -7.26 -18.38
C ASP A 23 -3.38 -8.07 -17.27
N ILE A 24 -2.73 -7.37 -16.31
CA ILE A 24 -2.02 -8.02 -15.20
C ILE A 24 -2.94 -8.68 -14.16
N CYS A 25 -4.26 -8.54 -14.29
CA CYS A 25 -5.19 -9.23 -13.40
C CYS A 25 -5.57 -10.62 -13.92
N THR A 26 -5.27 -10.93 -15.20
CA THR A 26 -5.61 -12.22 -15.80
C THR A 26 -4.44 -13.20 -15.88
N ILE A 27 -3.21 -12.72 -15.75
CA ILE A 27 -2.00 -13.52 -15.94
C ILE A 27 -1.50 -14.14 -14.63
N PRO A 28 -1.33 -13.38 -13.51
CA PRO A 28 -0.83 -13.94 -12.24
C PRO A 28 -1.90 -14.78 -11.54
N GLU A 29 -1.46 -15.81 -10.83
CA GLU A 29 -2.34 -16.69 -10.05
C GLU A 29 -3.11 -15.96 -8.95
N ASP A 30 -2.52 -14.91 -8.36
CA ASP A 30 -3.15 -14.12 -7.31
C ASP A 30 -4.11 -13.02 -7.84
N HIS A 31 -4.25 -12.86 -9.14
CA HIS A 31 -5.10 -11.86 -9.81
C HIS A 31 -4.97 -10.43 -9.22
N ASN A 32 -3.86 -10.13 -8.55
CA ASN A 32 -3.66 -8.88 -7.82
C ASN A 32 -3.07 -7.80 -8.73
N PRO A 33 -3.73 -6.64 -8.87
CA PRO A 33 -3.21 -5.49 -9.63
C PRO A 33 -2.12 -4.74 -8.83
N GLY A 34 -1.05 -5.43 -8.48
CA GLY A 34 0.05 -4.89 -7.67
C GLY A 34 1.25 -4.46 -8.50
N VAL A 35 2.07 -3.56 -7.92
CA VAL A 35 3.32 -3.07 -8.54
C VAL A 35 4.27 -4.22 -8.88
N SER A 36 4.35 -5.25 -8.03
CA SER A 36 5.16 -6.45 -8.29
C SER A 36 4.77 -7.12 -9.61
N ASN A 37 3.46 -7.31 -9.85
CA ASN A 37 2.95 -7.90 -11.08
C ASN A 37 3.15 -6.96 -12.29
N ALA A 38 3.10 -5.64 -12.07
CA ALA A 38 3.45 -4.68 -13.13
C ALA A 38 4.92 -4.80 -13.56
N PHE A 39 5.86 -5.06 -12.61
CA PHE A 39 7.25 -5.37 -12.96
C PHE A 39 7.39 -6.70 -13.69
N MET A 40 6.77 -7.77 -13.16
CA MET A 40 6.97 -9.12 -13.69
C MET A 40 6.37 -9.29 -15.08
N TYR A 41 5.17 -8.82 -15.30
CA TYR A 41 4.41 -9.04 -16.54
C TYR A 41 4.42 -7.83 -17.48
N GLY A 42 4.40 -6.61 -16.93
CA GLY A 42 4.50 -5.36 -17.69
C GLY A 42 5.93 -4.96 -18.05
N GLY A 43 6.92 -5.53 -17.35
CA GLY A 43 8.35 -5.21 -17.50
C GLY A 43 8.76 -3.95 -16.73
N PHE A 44 10.07 -3.64 -16.77
CA PHE A 44 10.71 -2.63 -15.92
C PHE A 44 10.05 -1.25 -16.00
N LEU A 45 9.78 -0.76 -17.21
CA LEU A 45 9.19 0.58 -17.40
C LEU A 45 7.78 0.68 -16.77
N CYS A 46 6.92 -0.32 -17.02
CA CYS A 46 5.59 -0.35 -16.42
C CYS A 46 5.65 -0.45 -14.90
N GLY A 47 6.57 -1.27 -14.37
CA GLY A 47 6.80 -1.43 -12.95
C GLY A 47 7.23 -0.13 -12.26
N ILE A 48 8.23 0.57 -12.82
CA ILE A 48 8.73 1.85 -12.27
C ILE A 48 7.65 2.93 -12.29
N LEU A 49 6.95 3.09 -13.41
CA LEU A 49 5.88 4.08 -13.51
C LEU A 49 4.75 3.78 -12.51
N SER A 50 4.36 2.50 -12.39
CA SER A 50 3.37 2.06 -11.42
C SER A 50 3.81 2.33 -9.98
N LEU A 51 5.07 2.05 -9.67
CA LEU A 51 5.65 2.30 -8.34
C LEU A 51 5.59 3.78 -7.99
N ILE A 52 6.06 4.65 -8.88
CA ILE A 52 6.07 6.11 -8.65
C ILE A 52 4.65 6.63 -8.45
N CYS A 53 3.70 6.24 -9.30
CA CYS A 53 2.32 6.70 -9.20
C CYS A 53 1.62 6.19 -7.94
N GLU A 54 1.83 4.93 -7.54
CA GLU A 54 1.24 4.37 -6.32
C GLU A 54 1.86 4.96 -5.05
N LEU A 55 3.17 5.25 -5.05
CA LEU A 55 3.81 5.99 -3.95
C LEU A 55 3.29 7.42 -3.88
N ALA A 56 3.21 8.12 -5.01
CA ALA A 56 2.73 9.51 -5.07
C ALA A 56 1.28 9.63 -4.59
N LYS A 57 0.42 8.65 -4.90
CA LYS A 57 -0.97 8.61 -4.44
C LYS A 57 -1.09 8.59 -2.90
N GLY A 58 -0.16 7.93 -2.22
CA GLY A 58 -0.09 7.94 -0.76
C GLY A 58 0.63 9.18 -0.22
N PHE A 59 1.77 9.53 -0.82
CA PHE A 59 2.64 10.61 -0.38
C PHE A 59 1.99 12.00 -0.45
N ILE A 60 1.41 12.34 -1.60
CA ILE A 60 0.94 13.71 -1.86
C ILE A 60 -0.15 14.14 -0.87
N PRO A 61 -1.22 13.35 -0.61
CA PRO A 61 -2.26 13.77 0.33
C PRO A 61 -1.73 13.97 1.74
N VAL A 62 -0.83 13.11 2.21
CA VAL A 62 -0.27 13.21 3.56
C VAL A 62 0.68 14.38 3.69
N TYR A 63 1.60 14.54 2.74
CA TYR A 63 2.55 15.65 2.73
C TYR A 63 1.86 17.03 2.65
N LEU A 64 0.81 17.14 1.83
CA LEU A 64 0.01 18.35 1.77
C LEU A 64 -0.88 18.51 3.01
N GLY A 65 -1.43 17.43 3.54
CA GLY A 65 -2.27 17.43 4.73
C GLY A 65 -1.58 18.02 5.95
N GLN A 66 -0.27 17.77 6.12
CA GLN A 66 0.53 18.36 7.20
C GLN A 66 0.63 19.89 7.15
N LYS A 67 0.37 20.51 6.00
CA LYS A 67 0.37 21.97 5.87
C LYS A 67 -0.90 22.62 6.41
N TYR A 68 -1.99 21.87 6.51
CA TYR A 68 -3.31 22.37 6.86
C TYR A 68 -3.84 21.80 8.17
N LEU A 69 -3.33 20.65 8.61
CA LEU A 69 -3.76 19.96 9.81
C LEU A 69 -2.55 19.69 10.72
N ASP A 70 -2.75 19.88 12.01
CA ASP A 70 -1.74 19.49 13.00
C ASP A 70 -1.62 17.96 13.03
N ILE A 71 -0.40 17.48 12.86
CA ILE A 71 -0.06 16.04 12.90
C ILE A 71 -0.40 15.39 14.24
N ASN A 72 -0.45 16.17 15.34
CA ASN A 72 -0.85 15.69 16.66
C ASN A 72 -2.37 15.59 16.82
N SER A 73 -3.15 16.18 15.93
CA SER A 73 -4.60 16.13 15.97
C SER A 73 -5.13 14.78 15.49
N MET A 74 -6.17 14.25 16.16
CA MET A 74 -6.87 13.05 15.70
C MET A 74 -7.53 13.22 14.32
N LEU A 75 -7.77 14.46 13.88
CA LEU A 75 -8.25 14.76 12.52
C LEU A 75 -7.22 14.41 11.45
N PHE A 76 -5.95 14.19 11.82
CA PHE A 76 -4.92 13.73 10.88
C PHE A 76 -4.98 12.22 10.57
N VAL A 77 -5.62 11.43 11.43
CA VAL A 77 -5.78 9.97 11.22
C VAL A 77 -6.48 9.65 9.89
N PRO A 78 -7.62 10.27 9.53
CA PRO A 78 -8.23 10.06 8.22
C PRO A 78 -7.31 10.38 7.04
N VAL A 79 -6.44 11.38 7.15
CA VAL A 79 -5.48 11.76 6.10
C VAL A 79 -4.48 10.63 5.84
N LEU A 80 -4.02 9.95 6.91
CA LEU A 80 -3.14 8.78 6.80
C LEU A 80 -3.86 7.57 6.22
N VAL A 81 -5.07 7.32 6.66
CA VAL A 81 -5.79 6.08 6.37
C VAL A 81 -6.47 6.09 5.00
N ALA A 82 -7.03 7.24 4.58
CA ALA A 82 -7.86 7.31 3.37
C ALA A 82 -7.17 6.82 2.08
N PRO A 83 -5.90 7.15 1.78
CA PRO A 83 -5.24 6.67 0.56
C PRO A 83 -5.07 5.14 0.55
N VAL A 84 -4.76 4.54 1.70
CA VAL A 84 -4.58 3.09 1.86
C VAL A 84 -5.92 2.38 1.77
N PHE A 85 -6.93 2.89 2.47
CA PHE A 85 -8.28 2.37 2.46
C PHE A 85 -8.89 2.40 1.04
N GLY A 86 -8.79 3.55 0.35
CA GLY A 86 -9.30 3.69 -1.01
C GLY A 86 -8.57 2.81 -2.04
N HIS A 87 -7.29 2.46 -1.79
CA HIS A 87 -6.57 1.48 -2.61
C HIS A 87 -7.04 0.05 -2.35
N ALA A 88 -7.23 -0.33 -1.08
CA ALA A 88 -7.63 -1.67 -0.68
C ALA A 88 -9.10 -1.96 -0.98
N PHE A 89 -9.97 -0.96 -0.77
CA PHE A 89 -11.42 -1.06 -0.90
C PHE A 89 -11.96 0.03 -1.82
N PRO A 90 -11.86 -0.13 -3.15
CA PRO A 90 -12.41 0.85 -4.07
C PRO A 90 -13.94 0.91 -3.92
N PHE A 91 -14.46 2.07 -3.52
CA PHE A 91 -15.85 2.30 -3.09
C PHE A 91 -16.94 1.93 -4.11
N LEU A 92 -16.59 1.77 -5.36
CA LEU A 92 -17.52 1.54 -6.46
C LEU A 92 -17.48 0.11 -7.00
N GLN A 93 -16.89 -0.85 -6.27
CA GLN A 93 -16.65 -2.20 -6.80
C GLN A 93 -17.12 -3.37 -5.95
N LYS A 94 -17.62 -4.38 -6.66
CA LYS A 94 -17.74 -5.77 -6.19
C LYS A 94 -16.42 -6.56 -6.30
N GLU A 95 -15.39 -5.98 -6.92
CA GLU A 95 -14.08 -6.63 -7.14
C GLU A 95 -13.04 -6.18 -6.11
N LYS A 96 -12.12 -7.06 -5.79
CA LYS A 96 -11.03 -6.83 -4.81
C LYS A 96 -10.10 -5.70 -5.29
N GLY A 97 -9.76 -4.75 -4.44
CA GLY A 97 -8.71 -3.74 -4.66
C GLY A 97 -7.32 -4.36 -4.62
N GLY A 98 -6.26 -3.57 -4.50
CA GLY A 98 -4.89 -4.06 -4.28
C GLY A 98 -4.59 -4.38 -2.81
N LYS A 99 -3.45 -5.03 -2.54
CA LYS A 99 -2.94 -5.28 -1.17
C LYS A 99 -2.51 -4.00 -0.43
N ALA A 100 -2.51 -2.85 -1.09
CA ALA A 100 -2.19 -1.50 -0.58
C ALA A 100 -0.79 -1.34 0.05
N ILE A 101 0.13 -2.29 -0.14
CA ILE A 101 1.48 -2.24 0.43
C ILE A 101 2.25 -1.00 -0.05
N THR A 102 2.29 -0.75 -1.36
CA THR A 102 3.01 0.39 -1.95
C THR A 102 2.37 1.73 -1.56
N ALA A 103 1.03 1.79 -1.51
CA ALA A 103 0.32 2.98 -1.06
C ALA A 103 0.63 3.29 0.41
N SER A 104 0.77 2.27 1.27
CA SER A 104 1.19 2.44 2.66
C SER A 104 2.60 3.04 2.77
N PHE A 105 3.57 2.57 1.98
CA PHE A 105 4.88 3.20 1.90
C PHE A 105 4.77 4.68 1.49
N GLY A 106 3.95 4.99 0.49
CA GLY A 106 3.72 6.37 0.06
C GLY A 106 3.19 7.26 1.19
N VAL A 107 2.17 6.78 1.93
CA VAL A 107 1.62 7.49 3.10
C VAL A 107 2.68 7.76 4.16
N LEU A 108 3.47 6.74 4.52
CA LEU A 108 4.50 6.88 5.55
C LEU A 108 5.65 7.79 5.12
N LEU A 109 6.05 7.77 3.85
CA LEU A 109 7.01 8.72 3.29
C LEU A 109 6.45 10.15 3.28
N GLY A 110 5.13 10.31 3.10
CA GLY A 110 4.43 11.59 3.17
C GLY A 110 4.49 12.25 4.53
N LEU A 111 4.84 11.53 5.60
CA LEU A 111 5.08 12.07 6.94
C LEU A 111 6.39 12.87 7.06
N PHE A 112 7.20 13.00 5.99
CA PHE A 112 8.45 13.77 6.06
C PHE A 112 8.26 15.10 6.81
N PRO A 113 9.14 15.46 7.78
CA PRO A 113 10.45 14.82 8.12
C PRO A 113 10.38 13.60 9.06
N GLU A 114 9.21 13.25 9.61
CA GLU A 114 9.04 12.10 10.50
C GLU A 114 9.03 10.77 9.70
N LEU A 115 10.22 10.26 9.37
CA LEU A 115 10.37 9.07 8.54
C LEU A 115 10.50 7.76 9.31
N HIS A 116 10.51 7.77 10.66
CA HIS A 116 10.65 6.56 11.45
C HIS A 116 9.63 5.47 11.10
N PRO A 117 8.33 5.77 10.90
CA PRO A 117 7.38 4.73 10.51
C PRO A 117 7.71 4.09 9.14
N ALA A 118 8.18 4.88 8.17
CA ALA A 118 8.57 4.37 6.86
C ALA A 118 9.81 3.46 6.95
N VAL A 119 10.78 3.86 7.76
CA VAL A 119 12.00 3.08 8.02
C VAL A 119 11.68 1.76 8.71
N TYR A 120 10.79 1.76 9.71
CA TYR A 120 10.37 0.52 10.39
C TYR A 120 9.67 -0.44 9.43
N LEU A 121 8.75 0.06 8.59
CA LEU A 121 8.09 -0.79 7.61
C LEU A 121 9.10 -1.37 6.60
N ALA A 122 10.03 -0.55 6.09
CA ALA A 122 11.07 -1.00 5.17
C ALA A 122 11.98 -2.04 5.82
N PHE A 123 12.40 -1.81 7.08
CA PHE A 123 13.24 -2.74 7.83
C PHE A 123 12.58 -4.12 7.95
N PHE A 124 11.34 -4.20 8.44
CA PHE A 124 10.66 -5.48 8.59
C PHE A 124 10.36 -6.14 7.23
N PHE A 125 10.06 -5.35 6.19
CA PHE A 125 9.83 -5.89 4.87
C PHE A 125 11.09 -6.54 4.28
N ILE A 126 12.24 -5.89 4.42
CA ILE A 126 13.55 -6.42 4.00
C ILE A 126 13.92 -7.63 4.86
N PHE A 127 13.76 -7.52 6.19
CA PHE A 127 14.09 -8.60 7.12
C PHE A 127 13.36 -9.90 6.79
N PHE A 128 12.03 -9.84 6.61
CA PHE A 128 11.23 -11.02 6.25
C PHE A 128 11.32 -11.42 4.78
N SER A 129 11.94 -10.62 3.92
CA SER A 129 12.17 -10.96 2.51
C SER A 129 13.54 -11.60 2.28
N VAL A 130 14.57 -11.15 3.01
CA VAL A 130 15.97 -11.49 2.74
C VAL A 130 16.56 -12.36 3.84
N VAL A 131 16.29 -12.03 5.13
CA VAL A 131 16.90 -12.73 6.26
C VAL A 131 16.12 -13.98 6.64
N VAL A 132 14.81 -13.87 6.85
CA VAL A 132 13.96 -15.01 7.28
C VAL A 132 13.32 -15.73 6.12
N ILE A 133 13.19 -15.08 4.97
CA ILE A 133 12.64 -15.63 3.70
C ILE A 133 11.28 -16.31 3.90
N ILE A 134 10.27 -15.51 4.24
CA ILE A 134 8.92 -16.03 4.46
C ILE A 134 8.16 -16.15 3.14
N ASN A 135 7.62 -17.34 2.89
CA ASN A 135 6.72 -17.63 1.77
C ASN A 135 5.40 -18.22 2.33
N PRO A 136 4.24 -17.95 1.71
CA PRO A 136 3.99 -17.10 0.53
C PRO A 136 4.09 -15.60 0.83
N HIS A 137 4.08 -14.77 -0.22
CA HIS A 137 4.19 -13.32 -0.14
C HIS A 137 3.14 -12.68 0.78
N SER A 138 1.91 -13.22 0.83
CA SER A 138 0.85 -12.72 1.70
C SER A 138 1.19 -12.90 3.18
N LEU A 139 1.70 -14.06 3.57
CA LEU A 139 2.13 -14.33 4.96
C LEU A 139 3.28 -13.39 5.36
N ARG A 140 4.26 -13.19 4.48
CA ARG A 140 5.34 -12.23 4.69
C ARG A 140 4.80 -10.84 4.96
N SER A 141 3.84 -10.37 4.16
CA SER A 141 3.24 -9.05 4.33
C SER A 141 2.45 -8.94 5.64
N ILE A 142 1.70 -9.97 6.03
CA ILE A 142 0.96 -10.01 7.30
C ILE A 142 1.92 -9.86 8.49
N LEU A 143 3.00 -10.64 8.52
CA LEU A 143 3.99 -10.56 9.59
C LEU A 143 4.70 -9.21 9.59
N THR A 144 5.08 -8.69 8.42
CA THR A 144 5.71 -7.37 8.29
C THR A 144 4.85 -6.28 8.90
N PHE A 145 3.58 -6.21 8.53
CA PHE A 145 2.69 -5.17 9.05
C PHE A 145 2.30 -5.38 10.52
N GLY A 146 2.25 -6.61 11.00
CA GLY A 146 2.07 -6.93 12.42
C GLY A 146 3.23 -6.42 13.27
N PHE A 147 4.49 -6.75 12.90
CA PHE A 147 5.68 -6.26 13.59
C PHE A 147 5.87 -4.75 13.46
N PHE A 148 5.56 -4.20 12.28
CA PHE A 148 5.55 -2.76 12.05
C PHE A 148 4.60 -2.05 13.03
N ALA A 149 3.33 -2.46 13.12
CA ALA A 149 2.34 -1.86 14.00
C ALA A 149 2.78 -1.95 15.46
N PHE A 150 3.25 -3.11 15.90
CA PHE A 150 3.76 -3.30 17.25
C PHE A 150 4.93 -2.36 17.55
N ASN A 151 5.90 -2.24 16.66
CA ASN A 151 7.05 -1.36 16.84
C ASN A 151 6.63 0.13 16.90
N VAL A 152 5.73 0.57 16.00
CA VAL A 152 5.22 1.94 16.00
C VAL A 152 4.53 2.27 17.33
N LEU A 153 3.70 1.36 17.86
CA LEU A 153 3.04 1.58 19.16
C LEU A 153 4.02 1.74 20.33
N LEU A 154 5.19 1.11 20.25
CA LEU A 154 6.21 1.22 21.29
C LEU A 154 7.11 2.46 21.17
N THR A 155 7.37 2.92 19.95
CA THR A 155 8.44 3.89 19.68
C THR A 155 7.95 5.29 19.30
N ILE A 156 6.85 5.39 18.57
CA ILE A 156 6.29 6.67 18.16
C ILE A 156 5.46 7.26 19.29
N LYS A 157 5.64 8.54 19.60
CA LYS A 157 4.92 9.21 20.70
C LYS A 157 3.64 9.90 20.25
N THR A 158 3.52 10.22 18.98
CA THR A 158 2.37 10.93 18.41
C THR A 158 1.18 9.98 18.22
N ALA A 159 0.14 10.15 19.02
CA ALA A 159 -1.02 9.25 19.06
C ALA A 159 -1.75 9.12 17.71
N SER A 160 -1.87 10.22 16.96
CA SER A 160 -2.50 10.18 15.62
C SER A 160 -1.73 9.31 14.63
N ILE A 161 -0.38 9.35 14.67
CA ILE A 161 0.49 8.51 13.84
C ILE A 161 0.36 7.05 14.30
N GLN A 162 0.39 6.78 15.61
CA GLN A 162 0.22 5.41 16.14
C GLN A 162 -1.10 4.79 15.66
N ILE A 163 -2.20 5.51 15.84
CA ILE A 163 -3.54 5.03 15.45
C ILE A 163 -3.63 4.88 13.93
N GLY A 164 -3.14 5.86 13.17
CA GLY A 164 -3.12 5.80 11.71
C GLY A 164 -2.33 4.60 11.19
N CYS A 165 -1.11 4.38 11.69
CA CYS A 165 -0.27 3.23 11.32
C CYS A 165 -0.90 1.89 11.72
N PHE A 166 -1.54 1.82 12.90
CA PHE A 166 -2.25 0.63 13.33
C PHE A 166 -3.42 0.29 12.39
N ILE A 167 -4.25 1.28 12.05
CA ILE A 167 -5.36 1.09 11.12
C ILE A 167 -4.85 0.67 9.73
N ILE A 168 -3.78 1.30 9.23
CA ILE A 168 -3.11 0.92 7.97
C ILE A 168 -2.69 -0.54 8.02
N ALA A 169 -2.05 -0.98 9.11
CA ALA A 169 -1.62 -2.37 9.25
C ALA A 169 -2.82 -3.34 9.22
N VAL A 170 -3.91 -3.02 9.91
CA VAL A 170 -5.14 -3.83 9.90
C VAL A 170 -5.72 -3.93 8.48
N ILE A 171 -5.79 -2.82 7.74
CA ILE A 171 -6.29 -2.79 6.37
C ILE A 171 -5.45 -3.69 5.46
N VAL A 172 -4.11 -3.57 5.53
CA VAL A 172 -3.21 -4.37 4.68
C VAL A 172 -3.25 -5.85 5.04
N ILE A 173 -3.25 -6.19 6.33
CA ILE A 173 -3.37 -7.57 6.81
C ILE A 173 -4.69 -8.18 6.31
N TYR A 174 -5.81 -7.48 6.47
CA TYR A 174 -7.10 -7.95 5.99
C TYR A 174 -7.12 -8.14 4.46
N SER A 175 -6.57 -7.17 3.70
CA SER A 175 -6.45 -7.30 2.25
C SER A 175 -5.58 -8.49 1.84
N CYS A 176 -4.46 -8.73 2.54
CA CYS A 176 -3.62 -9.89 2.27
C CYS A 176 -4.33 -11.22 2.55
N LEU A 177 -5.17 -11.29 3.60
CA LEU A 177 -5.97 -12.48 3.91
C LEU A 177 -7.01 -12.75 2.83
N LEU A 178 -7.66 -11.72 2.29
CA LEU A 178 -8.62 -11.87 1.19
C LEU A 178 -7.99 -12.46 -0.08
N TYR A 179 -6.70 -12.20 -0.31
CA TYR A 179 -5.95 -12.75 -1.45
C TYR A 179 -5.31 -14.12 -1.21
N THR A 180 -5.42 -14.67 0.00
CA THR A 180 -4.93 -16.02 0.34
C THR A 180 -6.05 -17.04 0.48
N SER A 181 -7.31 -16.62 0.46
CA SER A 181 -8.48 -17.48 0.65
C SER A 181 -9.09 -18.00 -0.66
N ASP A 182 -8.43 -17.76 -1.80
CA ASP A 182 -8.85 -18.30 -3.11
C ASP A 182 -7.84 -19.42 -3.51
#